data_7d143adb6322c629c3a2763f148ccc8a
#
_entry.id   7d143adb6322c629c3a2763f148ccc8a
#
_cell.length_a   1.000
_cell.length_b   1.000
_cell.length_c   1.000
_cell.angle_alpha   90.00
_cell.angle_beta   90.00
_cell.angle_gamma   90.00
#
_symmetry.space_group_name_H-M   'P 1'
#
loop_
_entity.id
_entity.type
_entity.pdbx_description
1 polymer ?
#
loop_
_entity_poly.entity_id
_entity_poly.type
_entity_poly.pdbx_seq_one_letter_code
_entity_poly.pdbx_strand_id
1 'polypeptide(L)'
;RLATDGLAVVFISHKLHEVLSISDRIAILRGGKIVATQPTAETNREYLAETMVGKTIPEPVREPQSPGLPILQLRNVAVEAEPGRTPLRDLSLTLRAHEILGIAGVSGNGQTAFSNLLSGLARHHHGKVELFGKPLANSTPARMVRQGVGRIPEDRHHDGVVGEMTVWETVMLEDYYRAPYQRFGLLQRDAARQRAEAVIRNYEVRCPGPDAVTKLLSGGNIQKLILGRVLDREPGLILANQPTRGLDIGAVTYVHEQLLAARKRGAGIILISEDLDELLTLSDRIAVLYRGRLSEPQRVEEVTIRGLGLMMAGQGFEETAHAA
;
A
#
# COMPACT_ATOMS: atom_id res chain seq x y z
N ARG A 1 -7.53 32.78 2.06
CA ARG A 1 -8.69 33.52 2.65
C ARG A 1 -8.44 33.82 4.11
N LEU A 2 -8.28 32.80 5.01
CA LEU A 2 -8.06 33.06 6.45
C LEU A 2 -6.85 33.96 6.72
N ALA A 3 -5.74 33.75 6.01
CA ALA A 3 -4.54 34.58 6.16
C ALA A 3 -4.72 35.99 5.61
N THR A 4 -5.46 36.17 4.51
CA THR A 4 -5.81 37.51 3.98
C THR A 4 -6.77 38.27 4.89
N ASP A 5 -7.55 37.55 5.71
CA ASP A 5 -8.45 38.12 6.72
C ASP A 5 -7.72 38.46 8.06
N GLY A 6 -6.37 38.38 8.06
CA GLY A 6 -5.53 38.77 9.20
C GLY A 6 -5.27 37.68 10.24
N LEU A 7 -5.66 36.41 9.96
CA LEU A 7 -5.42 35.29 10.86
C LEU A 7 -4.03 34.67 10.61
N ALA A 8 -3.28 34.40 11.68
CA ALA A 8 -2.08 33.61 11.63
C ALA A 8 -2.50 32.10 11.63
N VAL A 9 -2.13 31.38 10.59
CA VAL A 9 -2.44 29.96 10.44
C VAL A 9 -1.15 29.15 10.55
N VAL A 10 -1.13 28.20 11.47
CA VAL A 10 -0.05 27.19 11.57
C VAL A 10 -0.65 25.84 11.25
N PHE A 11 -0.09 25.16 10.24
CA PHE A 11 -0.48 23.78 9.94
C PHE A 11 0.74 22.88 9.89
N ILE A 12 0.55 21.60 10.22
CA ILE A 12 1.60 20.59 10.22
C ILE A 12 1.25 19.59 9.13
N SER A 13 2.12 19.43 8.16
CA SER A 13 1.98 18.43 7.10
C SER A 13 3.34 17.83 6.74
N HIS A 14 3.35 16.58 6.31
CA HIS A 14 4.50 15.92 5.69
C HIS A 14 4.39 15.90 4.16
N LYS A 15 3.26 16.36 3.61
CA LYS A 15 3.05 16.48 2.16
C LYS A 15 3.67 17.78 1.66
N LEU A 16 4.86 17.67 1.08
CA LEU A 16 5.66 18.84 0.69
C LEU A 16 4.96 19.73 -0.33
N HIS A 17 4.21 19.13 -1.25
CA HIS A 17 3.45 19.87 -2.26
C HIS A 17 2.39 20.77 -1.60
N GLU A 18 1.67 20.31 -0.57
CA GLU A 18 0.71 21.14 0.17
C GLU A 18 1.43 22.28 0.88
N VAL A 19 2.54 21.95 1.56
CA VAL A 19 3.34 22.96 2.27
C VAL A 19 3.84 24.05 1.33
N LEU A 20 4.41 23.66 0.17
CA LEU A 20 4.94 24.61 -0.83
C LEU A 20 3.84 25.44 -1.49
N SER A 21 2.61 24.93 -1.61
CA SER A 21 1.53 25.62 -2.33
C SER A 21 0.78 26.65 -1.49
N ILE A 22 0.73 26.50 -0.17
CA ILE A 22 -0.16 27.30 0.68
C ILE A 22 0.53 28.07 1.81
N SER A 23 1.81 27.77 2.14
CA SER A 23 2.51 28.46 3.22
C SER A 23 3.35 29.63 2.72
N ASP A 24 3.46 30.67 3.53
CA ASP A 24 4.38 31.80 3.28
C ASP A 24 5.77 31.48 3.82
N ARG A 25 5.85 30.72 4.92
CA ARG A 25 7.09 30.38 5.62
C ARG A 25 7.03 28.96 6.15
N ILE A 26 8.15 28.24 6.06
CA ILE A 26 8.27 26.85 6.45
C ILE A 26 9.28 26.72 7.59
N ALA A 27 8.90 25.99 8.64
CA ALA A 27 9.80 25.54 9.69
C ALA A 27 9.89 24.03 9.67
N ILE A 28 11.11 23.47 9.59
CA ILE A 28 11.34 22.03 9.54
C ILE A 28 11.66 21.52 10.93
N LEU A 29 10.84 20.55 11.39
CA LEU A 29 10.99 19.92 12.69
C LEU A 29 11.59 18.52 12.51
N ARG A 30 12.71 18.23 13.19
CA ARG A 30 13.37 16.93 13.18
C ARG A 30 13.89 16.59 14.58
N GLY A 31 13.52 15.40 15.09
CA GLY A 31 13.96 14.96 16.43
C GLY A 31 13.55 15.92 17.55
N GLY A 32 12.37 16.57 17.46
CA GLY A 32 11.88 17.53 18.44
C GLY A 32 12.53 18.92 18.39
N LYS A 33 13.35 19.21 17.35
CA LYS A 33 14.04 20.51 17.19
C LYS A 33 13.71 21.10 15.82
N ILE A 34 13.57 22.45 15.78
CA ILE A 34 13.52 23.17 14.51
C ILE A 34 14.93 23.21 13.95
N VAL A 35 15.14 22.57 12.79
CA VAL A 35 16.44 22.45 12.11
C VAL A 35 16.65 23.48 11.01
N ALA A 36 15.57 24.04 10.46
CA ALA A 36 15.59 25.13 9.50
C ALA A 36 14.30 25.92 9.54
N THR A 37 14.36 27.21 9.20
CA THR A 37 13.20 28.08 8.99
C THR A 37 13.52 29.01 7.84
N GLN A 38 12.64 29.08 6.82
CA GLN A 38 12.86 29.94 5.66
C GLN A 38 11.54 30.30 4.96
N PRO A 39 11.54 31.36 4.13
CA PRO A 39 10.43 31.68 3.24
C PRO A 39 10.18 30.54 2.25
N THR A 40 8.92 30.29 1.92
CA THR A 40 8.56 29.23 0.96
C THR A 40 9.13 29.49 -0.43
N ALA A 41 9.23 30.76 -0.83
CA ALA A 41 9.79 31.15 -2.12
C ALA A 41 11.30 30.84 -2.28
N GLU A 42 12.02 30.59 -1.18
CA GLU A 42 13.47 30.34 -1.15
C GLU A 42 13.80 28.86 -0.99
N THR A 43 12.81 27.97 -1.11
CA THR A 43 13.00 26.54 -0.92
C THR A 43 12.36 25.70 -2.04
N ASN A 44 12.71 24.43 -2.07
CA ASN A 44 12.15 23.46 -2.99
C ASN A 44 11.89 22.13 -2.30
N ARG A 45 11.23 21.20 -3.00
CA ARG A 45 10.85 19.87 -2.51
C ARG A 45 12.05 19.05 -2.03
N GLU A 46 13.13 19.06 -2.82
CA GLU A 46 14.35 18.30 -2.56
C GLU A 46 15.01 18.74 -1.26
N TYR A 47 15.23 20.05 -1.10
CA TYR A 47 15.81 20.61 0.10
C TYR A 47 14.98 20.30 1.36
N LEU A 48 13.65 20.44 1.27
CA LEU A 48 12.75 20.12 2.38
C LEU A 48 12.86 18.65 2.77
N ALA A 49 12.80 17.75 1.78
CA ALA A 49 12.91 16.31 2.00
C ALA A 49 14.24 15.94 2.67
N GLU A 50 15.36 16.41 2.12
CA GLU A 50 16.70 16.15 2.67
C GLU A 50 16.86 16.70 4.09
N THR A 51 16.38 17.92 4.35
CA THR A 51 16.48 18.55 5.66
C THR A 51 15.61 17.83 6.71
N MET A 52 14.42 17.37 6.32
CA MET A 52 13.52 16.59 7.19
C MET A 52 14.13 15.25 7.59
N VAL A 53 14.74 14.54 6.64
CA VAL A 53 15.31 13.20 6.88
C VAL A 53 16.75 13.29 7.37
N GLY A 54 17.49 14.32 6.99
CA GLY A 54 18.90 14.55 7.36
C GLY A 54 19.90 13.80 6.47
N LYS A 55 19.45 13.29 5.33
CA LYS A 55 20.30 12.70 4.28
C LYS A 55 19.61 12.88 2.94
N THR A 56 20.39 12.84 1.86
CA THR A 56 19.84 12.82 0.50
C THR A 56 18.94 11.58 0.32
N ILE A 57 17.75 11.79 -0.19
CA ILE A 57 16.78 10.73 -0.49
C ILE A 57 16.70 10.63 -2.01
N PRO A 58 17.24 9.56 -2.61
CA PRO A 58 17.04 9.34 -4.03
C PRO A 58 15.54 9.08 -4.28
N GLU A 59 14.99 9.69 -5.33
CA GLU A 59 13.66 9.31 -5.77
C GLU A 59 13.68 7.86 -6.27
N PRO A 60 12.70 7.05 -5.85
CA PRO A 60 12.62 5.68 -6.31
C PRO A 60 12.36 5.66 -7.83
N VAL A 61 13.25 5.01 -8.57
CA VAL A 61 13.17 4.91 -10.04
C VAL A 61 12.53 3.58 -10.42
N ARG A 62 11.41 3.66 -11.13
CA ARG A 62 10.77 2.49 -11.72
C ARG A 62 11.51 2.10 -13.01
N GLU A 63 12.36 1.09 -12.92
CA GLU A 63 13.04 0.53 -14.10
C GLU A 63 12.00 -0.13 -15.03
N PRO A 64 12.06 0.09 -16.36
CA PRO A 64 11.20 -0.62 -17.31
C PRO A 64 11.39 -2.14 -17.20
N GLN A 65 10.30 -2.88 -17.16
CA GLN A 65 10.31 -4.35 -17.18
C GLN A 65 9.27 -4.89 -18.14
N SER A 66 9.57 -6.02 -18.75
CA SER A 66 8.59 -6.72 -19.60
C SER A 66 7.61 -7.48 -18.70
N PRO A 67 6.29 -7.25 -18.84
CA PRO A 67 5.30 -7.98 -18.08
C PRO A 67 5.39 -9.48 -18.36
N GLY A 68 5.37 -10.29 -17.30
CA GLY A 68 5.43 -11.74 -17.38
C GLY A 68 4.06 -12.40 -17.56
N LEU A 69 3.92 -13.63 -17.08
CA LEU A 69 2.66 -14.37 -17.13
C LEU A 69 1.58 -13.71 -16.26
N PRO A 70 0.28 -13.89 -16.62
CA PRO A 70 -0.82 -13.43 -15.77
C PRO A 70 -0.77 -14.10 -14.39
N ILE A 71 -0.82 -13.28 -13.34
CA ILE A 71 -0.86 -13.71 -11.93
C ILE A 71 -2.30 -13.71 -11.41
N LEU A 72 -3.03 -12.64 -11.70
CA LEU A 72 -4.42 -12.43 -11.29
C LEU A 72 -5.25 -12.07 -12.53
N GLN A 73 -6.37 -12.75 -12.72
CA GLN A 73 -7.36 -12.41 -13.73
C GLN A 73 -8.73 -12.34 -13.09
N LEU A 74 -9.39 -11.20 -13.26
CA LEU A 74 -10.78 -11.00 -12.91
C LEU A 74 -11.57 -10.79 -14.20
N ARG A 75 -12.72 -11.49 -14.34
CA ARG A 75 -13.62 -11.38 -15.50
C ARG A 75 -15.04 -11.19 -15.01
N ASN A 76 -15.59 -10.00 -15.21
CA ASN A 76 -16.96 -9.61 -14.84
C ASN A 76 -17.29 -9.94 -13.37
N VAL A 77 -16.35 -9.68 -12.46
CA VAL A 77 -16.48 -10.04 -11.05
C VAL A 77 -17.35 -9.05 -10.32
N ALA A 78 -18.35 -9.57 -9.60
CA ALA A 78 -19.16 -8.80 -8.68
C ALA A 78 -19.02 -9.34 -7.25
N VAL A 79 -18.96 -8.41 -6.29
CA VAL A 79 -18.80 -8.71 -4.85
C VAL A 79 -19.83 -7.88 -4.09
N GLU A 80 -20.61 -8.54 -3.24
CA GLU A 80 -21.45 -7.83 -2.27
C GLU A 80 -20.60 -7.11 -1.24
N ALA A 81 -21.08 -5.99 -0.75
CA ALA A 81 -20.46 -5.25 0.32
C ALA A 81 -21.31 -5.32 1.58
N GLU A 82 -20.68 -5.11 2.73
CA GLU A 82 -21.37 -4.89 3.99
C GLU A 82 -22.30 -3.67 3.90
N PRO A 83 -23.39 -3.62 4.70
CA PRO A 83 -24.29 -2.48 4.74
C PRO A 83 -23.54 -1.15 4.91
N GLY A 84 -23.84 -0.18 4.03
CA GLY A 84 -23.20 1.13 4.01
C GLY A 84 -21.86 1.18 3.25
N ARG A 85 -21.40 0.09 2.66
CA ARG A 85 -20.20 0.03 1.82
C ARG A 85 -20.54 -0.14 0.36
N THR A 86 -19.66 0.30 -0.55
CA THR A 86 -19.85 0.18 -1.99
C THR A 86 -19.49 -1.23 -2.46
N PRO A 87 -20.43 -1.96 -3.12
CA PRO A 87 -20.16 -3.25 -3.72
C PRO A 87 -19.32 -3.11 -5.00
N LEU A 88 -18.71 -4.22 -5.46
CA LEU A 88 -18.05 -4.28 -6.76
C LEU A 88 -19.00 -4.79 -7.84
N ARG A 89 -18.90 -4.19 -9.03
CA ARG A 89 -19.76 -4.49 -10.18
C ARG A 89 -18.92 -4.64 -11.45
N ASP A 90 -19.03 -5.80 -12.08
CA ASP A 90 -18.40 -6.10 -13.38
C ASP A 90 -16.91 -5.79 -13.48
N LEU A 91 -16.17 -6.09 -12.40
CA LEU A 91 -14.73 -5.88 -12.40
C LEU A 91 -14.02 -6.83 -13.35
N SER A 92 -13.26 -6.27 -14.29
CA SER A 92 -12.39 -7.03 -15.17
C SER A 92 -10.99 -6.42 -15.16
N LEU A 93 -9.98 -7.22 -14.86
CA LEU A 93 -8.58 -6.82 -14.91
C LEU A 93 -7.67 -8.03 -15.08
N THR A 94 -6.48 -7.78 -15.59
CA THR A 94 -5.38 -8.74 -15.58
C THR A 94 -4.14 -8.06 -15.00
N LEU A 95 -3.57 -8.66 -13.96
CA LEU A 95 -2.27 -8.31 -13.41
C LEU A 95 -1.25 -9.37 -13.80
N ARG A 96 -0.06 -8.95 -14.19
CA ARG A 96 1.02 -9.83 -14.63
C ARG A 96 2.19 -9.85 -13.63
N ALA A 97 3.05 -10.85 -13.75
CA ALA A 97 4.34 -10.84 -13.06
C ALA A 97 5.17 -9.61 -13.49
N HIS A 98 5.98 -9.09 -12.58
CA HIS A 98 6.82 -7.89 -12.79
C HIS A 98 6.00 -6.62 -13.09
N GLU A 99 4.76 -6.55 -12.64
CA GLU A 99 3.87 -5.41 -12.91
C GLU A 99 3.32 -4.84 -11.61
N ILE A 100 3.25 -3.50 -11.53
CA ILE A 100 2.47 -2.78 -10.54
C ILE A 100 1.26 -2.18 -11.25
N LEU A 101 0.07 -2.63 -10.86
CA LEU A 101 -1.20 -2.04 -11.29
C LEU A 101 -1.72 -1.11 -10.19
N GLY A 102 -1.67 0.19 -10.46
CA GLY A 102 -2.23 1.20 -9.58
C GLY A 102 -3.74 1.28 -9.68
N ILE A 103 -4.40 1.35 -8.54
CA ILE A 103 -5.85 1.57 -8.43
C ILE A 103 -6.06 2.92 -7.75
N ALA A 104 -6.40 3.93 -8.54
CA ALA A 104 -6.78 5.25 -8.06
C ALA A 104 -8.26 5.27 -7.65
N GLY A 105 -8.61 6.11 -6.71
CA GLY A 105 -10.01 6.31 -6.32
C GLY A 105 -10.14 6.99 -4.97
N VAL A 106 -11.15 7.83 -4.81
CA VAL A 106 -11.48 8.44 -3.51
C VAL A 106 -12.03 7.36 -2.57
N SER A 107 -11.69 7.45 -1.28
CA SER A 107 -12.17 6.50 -0.25
C SER A 107 -13.68 6.27 -0.33
N GLY A 108 -14.11 5.03 -0.13
CA GLY A 108 -15.53 4.64 -0.20
C GLY A 108 -16.02 4.21 -1.58
N ASN A 109 -15.21 4.21 -2.62
CA ASN A 109 -15.60 3.79 -3.98
C ASN A 109 -15.54 2.29 -4.26
N GLY A 110 -15.30 1.44 -3.23
CA GLY A 110 -15.23 -0.02 -3.37
C GLY A 110 -13.87 -0.62 -3.08
N GLN A 111 -12.86 0.18 -2.69
CA GLN A 111 -11.51 -0.28 -2.36
C GLN A 111 -11.50 -1.34 -1.27
N THR A 112 -12.34 -1.19 -0.24
CA THR A 112 -12.49 -2.18 0.83
C THR A 112 -13.02 -3.51 0.30
N ALA A 113 -14.06 -3.50 -0.54
CA ALA A 113 -14.61 -4.72 -1.12
C ALA A 113 -13.59 -5.41 -2.04
N PHE A 114 -12.81 -4.64 -2.81
CA PHE A 114 -11.73 -5.14 -3.65
C PHE A 114 -10.59 -5.75 -2.83
N SER A 115 -10.16 -5.05 -1.79
CA SER A 115 -9.15 -5.55 -0.86
C SER A 115 -9.61 -6.81 -0.14
N ASN A 116 -10.87 -6.87 0.30
CA ASN A 116 -11.45 -8.05 0.96
C ASN A 116 -11.54 -9.26 0.02
N LEU A 117 -11.91 -9.06 -1.25
CA LEU A 117 -11.90 -10.13 -2.24
C LEU A 117 -10.50 -10.76 -2.38
N LEU A 118 -9.48 -9.93 -2.59
CA LEU A 118 -8.09 -10.38 -2.77
C LEU A 118 -7.43 -10.88 -1.48
N SER A 119 -7.98 -10.52 -0.33
CA SER A 119 -7.55 -11.03 0.98
C SER A 119 -8.26 -12.32 1.39
N GLY A 120 -9.27 -12.77 0.63
CA GLY A 120 -10.09 -13.92 0.99
C GLY A 120 -11.09 -13.67 2.13
N LEU A 121 -11.39 -12.40 2.41
CA LEU A 121 -12.39 -11.95 3.40
C LEU A 121 -13.78 -11.80 2.78
N ALA A 122 -13.87 -11.59 1.46
CA ALA A 122 -15.11 -11.55 0.72
C ALA A 122 -15.12 -12.58 -0.41
N ARG A 123 -16.31 -12.97 -0.84
CA ARG A 123 -16.51 -13.89 -1.97
C ARG A 123 -17.17 -13.15 -3.12
N HIS A 124 -16.78 -13.47 -4.35
CA HIS A 124 -17.52 -13.04 -5.52
C HIS A 124 -18.77 -13.93 -5.68
N HIS A 125 -19.85 -13.30 -6.10
CA HIS A 125 -21.12 -14.01 -6.40
C HIS A 125 -21.38 -14.12 -7.91
N HIS A 126 -20.62 -13.36 -8.72
CA HIS A 126 -20.65 -13.40 -10.17
C HIS A 126 -19.24 -13.28 -10.74
N GLY A 127 -19.03 -13.76 -11.98
CA GLY A 127 -17.77 -13.68 -12.69
C GLY A 127 -16.80 -14.81 -12.37
N LYS A 128 -15.57 -14.62 -12.84
CA LYS A 128 -14.47 -15.59 -12.65
C LYS A 128 -13.23 -14.92 -12.08
N VAL A 129 -12.64 -15.54 -11.09
CA VAL A 129 -11.35 -15.12 -10.51
C VAL A 129 -10.35 -16.25 -10.71
N GLU A 130 -9.24 -15.94 -11.35
CA GLU A 130 -8.11 -16.85 -11.50
C GLU A 130 -6.86 -16.27 -10.83
N LEU A 131 -6.21 -17.08 -9.99
CA LEU A 131 -4.98 -16.75 -9.30
C LEU A 131 -3.90 -17.76 -9.67
N PHE A 132 -2.77 -17.29 -10.21
CA PHE A 132 -1.66 -18.12 -10.73
C PHE A 132 -2.15 -19.20 -11.72
N GLY A 133 -3.07 -18.81 -12.63
CA GLY A 133 -3.65 -19.70 -13.65
C GLY A 133 -4.63 -20.75 -13.11
N LYS A 134 -5.05 -20.65 -11.84
CA LYS A 134 -6.02 -21.58 -11.23
C LYS A 134 -7.26 -20.82 -10.77
N PRO A 135 -8.46 -21.41 -10.98
CA PRO A 135 -9.69 -20.81 -10.47
C PRO A 135 -9.64 -20.61 -8.95
N LEU A 136 -10.00 -19.43 -8.49
CA LEU A 136 -10.08 -19.10 -7.08
C LEU A 136 -11.50 -19.39 -6.57
N ALA A 137 -11.70 -20.60 -6.06
CA ALA A 137 -12.95 -20.97 -5.40
C ALA A 137 -12.75 -21.01 -3.88
N ASN A 138 -13.76 -20.53 -3.13
CA ASN A 138 -13.80 -20.60 -1.64
C ASN A 138 -12.51 -20.13 -0.97
N SER A 139 -12.08 -18.90 -1.26
CA SER A 139 -10.93 -18.29 -0.65
C SER A 139 -11.17 -17.99 0.84
N THR A 140 -10.12 -18.20 1.64
CA THR A 140 -10.03 -17.73 3.02
C THR A 140 -8.68 -17.02 3.19
N PRO A 141 -8.51 -16.11 4.16
CA PRO A 141 -7.23 -15.43 4.36
C PRO A 141 -6.04 -16.39 4.47
N ALA A 142 -6.18 -17.46 5.24
CA ALA A 142 -5.15 -18.47 5.38
C ALA A 142 -4.82 -19.18 4.05
N ARG A 143 -5.81 -19.40 3.18
CA ARG A 143 -5.60 -19.99 1.86
C ARG A 143 -4.90 -19.02 0.92
N MET A 144 -5.30 -17.73 0.93
CA MET A 144 -4.64 -16.70 0.12
C MET A 144 -3.15 -16.58 0.47
N VAL A 145 -2.85 -16.53 1.76
CA VAL A 145 -1.48 -16.51 2.27
C VAL A 145 -0.68 -17.75 1.81
N ARG A 146 -1.26 -18.95 1.90
CA ARG A 146 -0.61 -20.21 1.45
C ARG A 146 -0.40 -20.26 -0.06
N GLN A 147 -1.24 -19.59 -0.82
CA GLN A 147 -1.10 -19.48 -2.29
C GLN A 147 -0.09 -18.43 -2.73
N GLY A 148 0.56 -17.72 -1.79
CA GLY A 148 1.57 -16.72 -2.12
C GLY A 148 1.00 -15.31 -2.34
N VAL A 149 -0.14 -14.99 -1.71
CA VAL A 149 -0.66 -13.63 -1.65
C VAL A 149 -0.14 -12.95 -0.40
N GLY A 150 0.52 -11.82 -0.56
CA GLY A 150 0.94 -10.92 0.50
C GLY A 150 0.00 -9.74 0.62
N ARG A 151 -0.34 -9.33 1.85
CA ARG A 151 -1.22 -8.19 2.12
C ARG A 151 -0.51 -7.14 2.98
N ILE A 152 -0.48 -5.92 2.49
CA ILE A 152 -0.10 -4.71 3.23
C ILE A 152 -1.39 -3.91 3.40
N PRO A 153 -2.00 -3.87 4.60
CA PRO A 153 -3.29 -3.25 4.81
C PRO A 153 -3.21 -1.73 4.93
N GLU A 154 -4.34 -1.05 4.76
CA GLU A 154 -4.48 0.39 4.93
C GLU A 154 -4.27 0.82 6.39
N ASP A 155 -4.95 0.17 7.32
CA ASP A 155 -4.76 0.41 8.76
C ASP A 155 -3.75 -0.59 9.34
N ARG A 156 -2.50 -0.11 9.46
CA ARG A 156 -1.41 -0.91 10.02
C ARG A 156 -1.60 -1.28 11.49
N HIS A 157 -2.33 -0.47 12.26
CA HIS A 157 -2.54 -0.71 13.69
C HIS A 157 -3.70 -1.69 13.94
N HIS A 158 -4.78 -1.58 13.18
CA HIS A 158 -5.96 -2.41 13.34
C HIS A 158 -5.86 -3.72 12.55
N ASP A 159 -5.45 -3.64 11.26
CA ASP A 159 -5.46 -4.77 10.34
C ASP A 159 -4.07 -5.36 10.08
N GLY A 160 -3.02 -4.62 10.40
CA GLY A 160 -1.65 -4.99 10.10
C GLY A 160 -0.97 -5.79 11.18
N VAL A 161 -1.24 -5.49 12.44
CA VAL A 161 -0.60 -6.12 13.60
C VAL A 161 -1.62 -6.36 14.71
N VAL A 162 -1.29 -7.26 15.65
CA VAL A 162 -1.96 -7.35 16.95
C VAL A 162 -1.07 -6.62 17.96
N GLY A 163 -1.52 -5.45 18.43
CA GLY A 163 -0.67 -4.51 19.18
C GLY A 163 -0.04 -5.11 20.44
N GLU A 164 -0.72 -6.02 21.12
CA GLU A 164 -0.27 -6.71 22.34
C GLU A 164 0.77 -7.80 22.06
N MET A 165 0.87 -8.29 20.82
CA MET A 165 1.88 -9.28 20.45
C MET A 165 3.26 -8.67 20.42
N THR A 166 4.25 -9.50 20.69
CA THR A 166 5.67 -9.17 20.48
C THR A 166 6.01 -9.12 18.98
N VAL A 167 7.14 -8.54 18.65
CA VAL A 167 7.64 -8.48 17.28
C VAL A 167 7.78 -9.88 16.67
N TRP A 168 8.35 -10.86 17.42
CA TRP A 168 8.50 -12.23 16.91
C TRP A 168 7.14 -12.93 16.70
N GLU A 169 6.15 -12.71 17.56
CA GLU A 169 4.80 -13.25 17.39
C GLU A 169 4.13 -12.64 16.15
N THR A 170 4.27 -11.32 15.97
CA THR A 170 3.76 -10.61 14.79
C THR A 170 4.39 -11.12 13.49
N VAL A 171 5.70 -11.38 13.45
CA VAL A 171 6.39 -11.94 12.27
C VAL A 171 5.89 -13.36 11.97
N MET A 172 5.56 -14.12 13.01
CA MET A 172 5.12 -15.53 12.89
C MET A 172 3.63 -15.71 12.63
N LEU A 173 2.82 -14.67 12.74
CA LEU A 173 1.36 -14.72 12.73
C LEU A 173 0.77 -15.53 11.54
N GLU A 174 1.41 -15.46 10.39
CA GLU A 174 0.94 -16.13 9.16
C GLU A 174 1.65 -17.47 8.88
N ASP A 175 2.71 -17.82 9.62
CA ASP A 175 3.58 -18.98 9.34
C ASP A 175 3.73 -19.96 10.52
N TYR A 176 3.07 -19.69 11.66
CA TYR A 176 3.21 -20.48 12.90
C TYR A 176 2.99 -22.00 12.71
N TYR A 177 2.22 -22.39 11.69
CA TYR A 177 1.87 -23.79 11.39
C TYR A 177 2.91 -24.53 10.56
N ARG A 178 3.95 -23.87 10.05
CA ARG A 178 4.95 -24.42 9.14
C ARG A 178 6.22 -24.86 9.87
N ALA A 179 6.90 -25.89 9.38
CA ALA A 179 8.30 -26.12 9.76
C ALA A 179 9.17 -24.96 9.23
N PRO A 180 10.19 -24.53 9.97
CA PRO A 180 10.69 -25.04 11.24
C PRO A 180 10.00 -24.48 12.49
N TYR A 181 8.95 -23.65 12.35
CA TYR A 181 8.33 -22.90 13.44
C TYR A 181 7.37 -23.72 14.30
N GLN A 182 6.93 -24.87 13.76
CA GLN A 182 6.06 -25.81 14.47
C GLN A 182 6.62 -27.24 14.32
N ARG A 183 6.67 -27.99 15.43
CA ARG A 183 7.02 -29.41 15.46
C ARG A 183 6.10 -30.13 16.44
N PHE A 184 5.42 -31.19 15.98
CA PHE A 184 4.47 -31.98 16.78
C PHE A 184 3.37 -31.15 17.46
N GLY A 185 2.87 -30.09 16.81
CA GLY A 185 1.86 -29.19 17.42
C GLY A 185 2.43 -28.13 18.37
N LEU A 186 3.72 -28.15 18.65
CA LEU A 186 4.38 -27.21 19.55
C LEU A 186 5.16 -26.13 18.77
N LEU A 187 4.95 -24.88 19.14
CA LEU A 187 5.65 -23.75 18.56
C LEU A 187 7.14 -23.76 18.94
N GLN A 188 8.01 -23.64 17.95
CA GLN A 188 9.46 -23.55 18.12
C GLN A 188 9.86 -22.07 18.29
N ARG A 189 9.83 -21.56 19.51
CA ARG A 189 10.03 -20.14 19.82
C ARG A 189 11.40 -19.62 19.38
N ASP A 190 12.45 -20.42 19.49
CA ASP A 190 13.80 -20.01 19.11
C ASP A 190 13.90 -19.80 17.59
N ALA A 191 13.35 -20.71 16.79
CA ALA A 191 13.28 -20.55 15.34
C ALA A 191 12.45 -19.32 14.93
N ALA A 192 11.35 -19.06 15.62
CA ALA A 192 10.51 -17.90 15.42
C ALA A 192 11.25 -16.58 15.75
N ARG A 193 11.99 -16.53 16.87
CA ARG A 193 12.81 -15.37 17.26
C ARG A 193 13.94 -15.12 16.29
N GLN A 194 14.64 -16.15 15.86
CA GLN A 194 15.70 -16.04 14.85
C GLN A 194 15.19 -15.43 13.55
N ARG A 195 14.02 -15.84 13.08
CA ARG A 195 13.38 -15.22 11.92
C ARG A 195 13.05 -13.74 12.17
N ALA A 196 12.47 -13.44 13.33
CA ALA A 196 12.15 -12.05 13.69
C ALA A 196 13.41 -11.17 13.74
N GLU A 197 14.52 -11.66 14.26
CA GLU A 197 15.81 -10.96 14.22
C GLU A 197 16.31 -10.73 12.79
N ALA A 198 16.13 -11.71 11.89
CA ALA A 198 16.44 -11.53 10.47
C ALA A 198 15.56 -10.45 9.83
N VAL A 199 14.26 -10.47 10.09
CA VAL A 199 13.33 -9.43 9.62
C VAL A 199 13.69 -8.06 10.18
N ILE A 200 14.00 -7.96 11.48
CA ILE A 200 14.44 -6.70 12.11
C ILE A 200 15.65 -6.12 11.37
N ARG A 201 16.67 -6.96 11.10
CA ARG A 201 17.90 -6.52 10.40
C ARG A 201 17.62 -6.17 8.93
N ASN A 202 17.01 -7.07 8.19
CA ASN A 202 16.84 -6.94 6.74
C ASN A 202 15.89 -5.82 6.34
N TYR A 203 14.91 -5.52 7.19
CA TYR A 203 13.92 -4.47 6.95
C TYR A 203 14.14 -3.22 7.83
N GLU A 204 15.28 -3.13 8.49
CA GLU A 204 15.67 -1.96 9.30
C GLU A 204 14.61 -1.54 10.32
N VAL A 205 13.97 -2.50 10.99
CA VAL A 205 12.96 -2.22 12.03
C VAL A 205 13.67 -1.73 13.29
N ARG A 206 13.43 -0.48 13.68
CA ARG A 206 13.98 0.07 14.91
C ARG A 206 13.11 -0.35 16.10
N CYS A 207 13.57 -1.32 16.85
CA CYS A 207 12.95 -1.82 18.07
C CYS A 207 14.03 -2.36 19.04
N PRO A 208 13.74 -2.51 20.34
CA PRO A 208 14.68 -3.08 21.33
C PRO A 208 15.10 -4.52 21.02
N GLY A 209 14.29 -5.27 20.26
CA GLY A 209 14.52 -6.67 19.91
C GLY A 209 13.24 -7.43 19.62
N PRO A 210 13.33 -8.75 19.36
CA PRO A 210 12.17 -9.57 18.97
C PRO A 210 11.09 -9.66 20.05
N ASP A 211 11.43 -9.48 21.31
CA ASP A 211 10.47 -9.52 22.43
C ASP A 211 9.79 -8.15 22.70
N ALA A 212 10.11 -7.11 21.94
CA ALA A 212 9.44 -5.81 22.08
C ALA A 212 7.95 -5.91 21.72
N VAL A 213 7.11 -5.23 22.49
CA VAL A 213 5.64 -5.18 22.24
C VAL A 213 5.38 -4.30 21.03
N THR A 214 4.65 -4.82 20.03
CA THR A 214 4.50 -4.20 18.71
C THR A 214 3.84 -2.83 18.78
N LYS A 215 2.84 -2.60 19.64
CA LYS A 215 2.18 -1.28 19.77
C LYS A 215 3.09 -0.15 20.25
N LEU A 216 4.24 -0.46 20.84
CA LEU A 216 5.20 0.53 21.30
C LEU A 216 6.14 1.02 20.18
N LEU A 217 6.08 0.42 19.01
CA LEU A 217 6.85 0.86 17.86
C LEU A 217 6.20 2.09 17.23
N SER A 218 7.01 2.97 16.61
CA SER A 218 6.48 4.05 15.77
C SER A 218 5.77 3.50 14.53
N GLY A 219 4.83 4.28 13.98
CA GLY A 219 4.06 3.87 12.79
C GLY A 219 4.94 3.45 11.60
N GLY A 220 6.07 4.14 11.37
CA GLY A 220 7.04 3.74 10.34
C GLY A 220 7.71 2.40 10.62
N ASN A 221 8.02 2.10 11.89
CA ASN A 221 8.61 0.80 12.26
C ASN A 221 7.57 -0.33 12.22
N ILE A 222 6.31 -0.07 12.56
CA ILE A 222 5.22 -1.04 12.36
C ILE A 222 5.07 -1.34 10.86
N GLN A 223 5.13 -0.32 9.99
CA GLN A 223 5.05 -0.52 8.55
C GLN A 223 6.23 -1.36 8.02
N LYS A 224 7.46 -1.08 8.46
CA LYS A 224 8.63 -1.89 8.14
C LYS A 224 8.49 -3.34 8.60
N LEU A 225 7.93 -3.55 9.79
CA LEU A 225 7.65 -4.89 10.33
C LEU A 225 6.63 -5.65 9.48
N ILE A 226 5.54 -4.98 9.05
CA ILE A 226 4.54 -5.56 8.15
C ILE A 226 5.16 -5.91 6.80
N LEU A 227 5.93 -4.98 6.22
CA LEU A 227 6.66 -5.24 4.97
C LEU A 227 7.59 -6.45 5.11
N GLY A 228 8.37 -6.51 6.19
CA GLY A 228 9.27 -7.62 6.46
C GLY A 228 8.52 -8.95 6.58
N ARG A 229 7.43 -9.00 7.35
CA ARG A 229 6.60 -10.19 7.47
C ARG A 229 6.06 -10.68 6.12
N VAL A 230 5.61 -9.74 5.28
CA VAL A 230 4.98 -10.05 3.98
C VAL A 230 6.02 -10.39 2.92
N LEU A 231 7.04 -9.53 2.74
CA LEU A 231 7.97 -9.63 1.61
C LEU A 231 9.07 -10.68 1.81
N ASP A 232 9.44 -11.02 3.07
CA ASP A 232 10.37 -12.11 3.38
C ASP A 232 9.87 -13.49 2.92
N ARG A 233 8.58 -13.60 2.62
CA ARG A 233 7.94 -14.81 2.07
C ARG A 233 7.96 -14.87 0.54
N GLU A 234 8.46 -13.83 -0.12
CA GLU A 234 8.52 -13.68 -1.58
C GLU A 234 7.16 -13.97 -2.25
N PRO A 235 6.09 -13.24 -1.88
CA PRO A 235 4.77 -13.48 -2.44
C PRO A 235 4.75 -13.19 -3.95
N GLY A 236 4.04 -14.03 -4.70
CA GLY A 236 3.83 -13.82 -6.15
C GLY A 236 2.82 -12.71 -6.45
N LEU A 237 1.85 -12.48 -5.55
CA LEU A 237 0.90 -11.37 -5.60
C LEU A 237 1.00 -10.54 -4.32
N ILE A 238 1.13 -9.23 -4.46
CA ILE A 238 1.09 -8.30 -3.34
C ILE A 238 -0.11 -7.36 -3.50
N LEU A 239 -0.94 -7.31 -2.48
CA LEU A 239 -1.98 -6.28 -2.32
C LEU A 239 -1.46 -5.23 -1.35
N ALA A 240 -1.08 -4.07 -1.87
CA ALA A 240 -0.65 -2.91 -1.09
C ALA A 240 -1.78 -1.87 -1.07
N ASN A 241 -2.48 -1.75 0.06
CA ASN A 241 -3.57 -0.80 0.23
C ASN A 241 -3.10 0.37 1.09
N GLN A 242 -3.00 1.57 0.50
CA GLN A 242 -2.54 2.80 1.15
C GLN A 242 -1.21 2.60 1.93
N PRO A 243 -0.19 1.96 1.33
CA PRO A 243 0.98 1.46 2.08
C PRO A 243 1.82 2.56 2.73
N THR A 244 1.69 3.79 2.27
CA THR A 244 2.46 4.95 2.74
C THR A 244 1.64 5.94 3.57
N ARG A 245 0.35 5.68 3.78
CA ARG A 245 -0.55 6.59 4.49
C ARG A 245 -0.02 6.94 5.89
N GLY A 246 0.13 8.26 6.13
CA GLY A 246 0.58 8.79 7.43
C GLY A 246 2.01 8.42 7.80
N LEU A 247 2.87 8.13 6.82
CA LEU A 247 4.31 7.94 7.00
C LEU A 247 5.07 9.23 6.70
N ASP A 248 6.23 9.40 7.33
CA ASP A 248 7.18 10.43 6.93
C ASP A 248 7.86 10.08 5.60
N ILE A 249 8.49 11.08 4.96
CA ILE A 249 9.11 10.94 3.63
C ILE A 249 10.14 9.80 3.58
N GLY A 250 10.95 9.63 4.63
CA GLY A 250 11.95 8.57 4.66
C GLY A 250 11.32 7.18 4.70
N ALA A 251 10.22 7.02 5.43
CA ALA A 251 9.47 5.78 5.47
C ALA A 251 8.70 5.53 4.15
N VAL A 252 8.16 6.59 3.51
CA VAL A 252 7.53 6.51 2.18
C VAL A 252 8.52 5.98 1.15
N THR A 253 9.69 6.61 1.01
CA THR A 253 10.73 6.17 0.06
C THR A 253 11.14 4.71 0.31
N TYR A 254 11.32 4.33 1.57
CA TYR A 254 11.63 2.95 1.93
C TYR A 254 10.56 1.96 1.46
N VAL A 255 9.26 2.27 1.68
CA VAL A 255 8.14 1.43 1.20
C VAL A 255 8.17 1.29 -0.31
N HIS A 256 8.38 2.39 -1.04
CA HIS A 256 8.47 2.42 -2.50
C HIS A 256 9.60 1.53 -3.02
N GLU A 257 10.80 1.65 -2.44
CA GLU A 257 11.96 0.81 -2.78
C GLU A 257 11.66 -0.68 -2.57
N GLN A 258 11.01 -1.04 -1.45
CA GLN A 258 10.65 -2.43 -1.17
C GLN A 258 9.62 -2.99 -2.16
N LEU A 259 8.62 -2.21 -2.56
CA LEU A 259 7.64 -2.62 -3.58
C LEU A 259 8.29 -2.78 -4.95
N LEU A 260 9.14 -1.83 -5.37
CA LEU A 260 9.88 -1.93 -6.63
C LEU A 260 10.83 -3.12 -6.64
N ALA A 261 11.52 -3.40 -5.52
CA ALA A 261 12.36 -4.57 -5.38
C ALA A 261 11.56 -5.89 -5.47
N ALA A 262 10.36 -5.95 -4.87
CA ALA A 262 9.48 -7.11 -4.97
C ALA A 262 8.98 -7.30 -6.42
N ARG A 263 8.58 -6.21 -7.12
CA ARG A 263 8.25 -6.24 -8.55
C ARG A 263 9.40 -6.78 -9.39
N LYS A 264 10.63 -6.34 -9.12
CA LYS A 264 11.85 -6.78 -9.83
C LYS A 264 12.10 -8.28 -9.65
N ARG A 265 11.75 -8.85 -8.49
CA ARG A 265 11.82 -10.30 -8.22
C ARG A 265 10.71 -11.13 -8.87
N GLY A 266 9.71 -10.49 -9.49
CA GLY A 266 8.62 -11.18 -10.20
C GLY A 266 7.24 -11.07 -9.58
N ALA A 267 7.10 -10.38 -8.46
CA ALA A 267 5.78 -10.15 -7.89
C ALA A 267 4.91 -9.28 -8.81
N GLY A 268 3.63 -9.62 -8.94
CA GLY A 268 2.61 -8.68 -9.41
C GLY A 268 2.04 -7.94 -8.21
N ILE A 269 1.87 -6.63 -8.34
CA ILE A 269 1.45 -5.77 -7.24
C ILE A 269 0.18 -5.02 -7.62
N ILE A 270 -0.87 -5.14 -6.80
CA ILE A 270 -2.01 -4.22 -6.81
C ILE A 270 -1.69 -3.12 -5.79
N LEU A 271 -1.52 -1.91 -6.25
CA LEU A 271 -1.28 -0.73 -5.42
C LEU A 271 -2.55 0.13 -5.38
N ILE A 272 -3.27 0.11 -4.27
CA ILE A 272 -4.42 0.99 -4.05
C ILE A 272 -3.92 2.24 -3.32
N SER A 273 -4.12 3.41 -3.92
CA SER A 273 -3.70 4.68 -3.29
C SER A 273 -4.62 5.83 -3.69
N GLU A 274 -4.80 6.77 -2.77
CA GLU A 274 -5.40 8.09 -3.01
C GLU A 274 -4.36 9.12 -3.44
N ASP A 275 -3.08 8.82 -3.24
CA ASP A 275 -1.97 9.68 -3.64
C ASP A 275 -1.59 9.40 -5.10
N LEU A 276 -1.93 10.37 -5.97
CA LEU A 276 -1.66 10.25 -7.41
C LEU A 276 -0.16 10.29 -7.71
N ASP A 277 0.65 11.01 -6.93
CA ASP A 277 2.10 11.03 -7.11
C ASP A 277 2.70 9.64 -6.84
N GLU A 278 2.22 8.95 -5.80
CA GLU A 278 2.62 7.57 -5.50
C GLU A 278 2.27 6.63 -6.67
N LEU A 279 1.04 6.73 -7.18
CA LEU A 279 0.59 5.90 -8.30
C LEU A 279 1.39 6.16 -9.58
N LEU A 280 1.63 7.41 -9.93
CA LEU A 280 2.40 7.79 -11.12
C LEU A 280 3.87 7.36 -11.02
N THR A 281 4.44 7.39 -9.81
CA THR A 281 5.84 7.00 -9.57
C THR A 281 6.05 5.49 -9.68
N LEU A 282 5.12 4.69 -9.13
CA LEU A 282 5.34 3.25 -8.95
C LEU A 282 4.67 2.38 -10.00
N SER A 283 3.52 2.81 -10.57
CA SER A 283 2.68 1.92 -11.36
C SER A 283 3.13 1.82 -12.81
N ASP A 284 2.97 0.65 -13.40
CA ASP A 284 3.13 0.42 -14.85
C ASP A 284 1.85 0.78 -15.60
N ARG A 285 0.70 0.46 -14.98
CA ARG A 285 -0.62 0.85 -15.47
C ARG A 285 -1.45 1.34 -14.29
N ILE A 286 -2.41 2.22 -14.58
CA ILE A 286 -3.33 2.78 -13.59
C ILE A 286 -4.76 2.57 -14.06
N ALA A 287 -5.62 2.14 -13.15
CA ALA A 287 -7.08 2.11 -13.32
C ALA A 287 -7.73 2.94 -12.21
N VAL A 288 -8.91 3.45 -12.48
CA VAL A 288 -9.70 4.22 -11.50
C VAL A 288 -10.86 3.37 -11.02
N LEU A 289 -11.05 3.31 -9.70
CA LEU A 289 -12.20 2.67 -9.07
C LEU A 289 -13.22 3.74 -8.64
N TYR A 290 -14.38 3.72 -9.26
CA TYR A 290 -15.47 4.65 -8.99
C TYR A 290 -16.79 3.92 -8.82
N ARG A 291 -17.46 4.11 -7.68
CA ARG A 291 -18.75 3.47 -7.32
C ARG A 291 -18.81 1.96 -7.61
N GLY A 292 -17.70 1.26 -7.28
CA GLY A 292 -17.57 -0.18 -7.45
C GLY A 292 -17.31 -0.67 -8.88
N ARG A 293 -17.09 0.23 -9.82
CA ARG A 293 -16.67 -0.08 -11.19
C ARG A 293 -15.24 0.31 -11.42
N LEU A 294 -14.50 -0.49 -12.15
CA LEU A 294 -13.10 -0.25 -12.50
C LEU A 294 -12.99 0.20 -13.95
N SER A 295 -12.26 1.28 -14.20
CA SER A 295 -11.91 1.66 -15.57
C SER A 295 -10.96 0.64 -16.21
N GLU A 296 -10.83 0.68 -17.53
CA GLU A 296 -9.73 -0.04 -18.18
C GLU A 296 -8.37 0.50 -17.70
N PRO A 297 -7.42 -0.41 -17.36
CA PRO A 297 -6.09 0.00 -16.96
C PRO A 297 -5.32 0.64 -18.13
N GLN A 298 -4.90 1.89 -17.97
CA GLN A 298 -4.09 2.65 -18.92
C GLN A 298 -2.62 2.63 -18.52
N ARG A 299 -1.71 2.73 -19.48
CA ARG A 299 -0.28 2.86 -19.20
C ARG A 299 -0.01 4.18 -18.48
N VAL A 300 0.91 4.17 -17.53
CA VAL A 300 1.18 5.38 -16.73
C VAL A 300 1.66 6.56 -17.60
N GLU A 301 2.34 6.29 -18.71
CA GLU A 301 2.81 7.30 -19.66
C GLU A 301 1.66 7.99 -20.44
N GLU A 302 0.47 7.38 -20.46
CA GLU A 302 -0.71 7.85 -21.20
C GLU A 302 -1.69 8.63 -20.30
N VAL A 303 -1.50 8.62 -18.98
CA VAL A 303 -2.39 9.28 -18.03
C VAL A 303 -1.84 10.63 -17.56
N THR A 304 -2.75 11.53 -17.17
CA THR A 304 -2.41 12.80 -16.54
C THR A 304 -3.10 12.91 -15.19
N ILE A 305 -2.51 13.68 -14.27
CA ILE A 305 -3.12 13.95 -12.94
C ILE A 305 -4.54 14.50 -13.11
N ARG A 306 -4.74 15.43 -14.04
CA ARG A 306 -6.06 16.00 -14.33
C ARG A 306 -7.04 14.96 -14.84
N GLY A 307 -6.61 14.07 -15.76
CA GLY A 307 -7.43 13.00 -16.32
C GLY A 307 -7.85 12.01 -15.23
N LEU A 308 -6.90 11.55 -14.40
CA LEU A 308 -7.20 10.69 -13.25
C LEU A 308 -8.17 11.37 -12.27
N GLY A 309 -7.96 12.65 -11.94
CA GLY A 309 -8.85 13.40 -11.06
C GLY A 309 -10.29 13.49 -11.60
N LEU A 310 -10.47 13.72 -12.90
CA LEU A 310 -11.78 13.73 -13.54
C LEU A 310 -12.46 12.35 -13.52
N MET A 311 -11.71 11.27 -13.78
CA MET A 311 -12.22 9.90 -13.67
C MET A 311 -12.60 9.55 -12.22
N MET A 312 -11.79 9.95 -11.24
CA MET A 312 -12.11 9.78 -9.80
C MET A 312 -13.36 10.55 -9.39
N ALA A 313 -13.71 11.64 -10.09
CA ALA A 313 -14.96 12.38 -9.91
C ALA A 313 -16.14 11.76 -10.70
N GLY A 314 -15.90 10.70 -11.48
CA GLY A 314 -16.93 9.94 -12.19
C GLY A 314 -17.01 10.17 -13.70
N GLN A 315 -16.15 11.01 -14.27
CA GLN A 315 -16.11 11.18 -15.72
C GLN A 315 -15.66 9.88 -16.40
N GLY A 316 -16.38 9.43 -17.43
CA GLY A 316 -16.10 8.17 -18.14
C GLY A 316 -16.73 6.92 -17.49
N PHE A 317 -17.46 7.08 -16.37
CA PHE A 317 -18.26 6.04 -15.74
C PHE A 317 -19.80 6.29 -15.91
N GLU A 318 -20.17 7.08 -16.91
CA GLU A 318 -21.57 7.35 -17.20
C GLU A 318 -22.31 6.03 -17.42
N GLU A 319 -23.43 5.87 -16.73
CA GLU A 319 -24.31 4.72 -16.93
C GLU A 319 -24.73 4.73 -18.40
N THR A 320 -24.35 3.69 -19.15
CA THR A 320 -25.18 3.28 -20.28
C THR A 320 -26.54 2.98 -19.68
N ALA A 321 -27.46 3.95 -19.80
CA ALA A 321 -28.85 3.77 -19.44
C ALA A 321 -29.29 2.49 -20.12
N HIS A 322 -29.52 1.43 -19.36
CA HIS A 322 -30.22 0.27 -19.86
C HIS A 322 -31.62 0.78 -20.20
N ALA A 323 -31.85 1.01 -21.51
CA ALA A 323 -33.18 1.05 -22.05
C ALA A 323 -33.86 -0.24 -21.60
N ALA A 324 -34.96 -0.06 -20.87
CA ALA A 324 -35.86 -1.08 -20.40
C ALA A 324 -36.42 -1.95 -21.54
#